data_11b5a24cbade4693de7f3eefb1be671b
#
_entry.id   11b5a24cbade4693de7f3eefb1be671b
#
_cell.length_a   1.000
_cell.length_b   1.000
_cell.length_c   1.000
_cell.angle_alpha   90.00
_cell.angle_beta   90.00
_cell.angle_gamma   90.00
#
_symmetry.space_group_name_H-M   'P 1'
#
loop_
_entity.id
_entity.type
_entity.pdbx_description
1 polymer ?
#
loop_
_entity_poly.entity_id
_entity_poly.type
_entity_poly.pdbx_seq_one_letter_code
_entity_poly.pdbx_strand_id
1 'polypeptide(L)'
;MTISTKKRVLVGLAAASMFVALAGCASAPEASTETTDAASDIVEGFKPCLISDAGGWNDKSFNQSAKAGLDSAMEELGVEGLELESTSENDYAPNMETAVSEGCTLIVSVGFNLSAATVESATANPEVNYAIIDDYADTDFDGTTDADNIKPLVFNTAEAAYLGGYAAAAWSAQSGVNKVGTFGGMQIPSVAVFMDGYQLGVEKYNEDKGAAVEVFGWDTESQEGSFTGGFDANDTAKQTAQGVLDQGVDVILPVGGPIYQSAAAAITDSGEETVMLGVDSDLAVADDSVAAITLVSIMKAIDVAVHDAVVSAATGEFDVAPYVGTLENEGVKLSSFHDFESQLPEGLVDELAALQEAIIAGDITVESPNSP
;
A
#
# COMPACT_ATOMS: atom_id res chain seq x y z
N MET A 1 -45.18 -8.96 -54.84
CA MET A 1 -46.06 -7.85 -55.06
C MET A 1 -45.31 -6.63 -54.56
N THR A 2 -44.48 -6.03 -55.41
CA THR A 2 -44.73 -4.87 -56.27
C THR A 2 -45.40 -3.74 -55.48
N ILE A 3 -44.95 -2.53 -55.41
CA ILE A 3 -44.43 -1.49 -56.32
C ILE A 3 -44.19 -0.26 -55.43
N SER A 4 -43.10 0.42 -55.44
CA SER A 4 -42.55 1.43 -56.36
C SER A 4 -42.80 2.90 -55.97
N THR A 5 -41.68 3.59 -55.79
CA THR A 5 -41.31 4.93 -56.37
C THR A 5 -42.17 6.18 -56.11
N LYS A 6 -41.53 7.29 -55.75
CA LYS A 6 -41.05 8.35 -56.67
C LYS A 6 -40.48 9.59 -55.96
N LYS A 7 -39.35 9.98 -56.48
CA LYS A 7 -38.69 11.29 -56.48
C LYS A 7 -39.60 12.49 -56.67
N ARG A 8 -39.23 13.67 -56.13
CA ARG A 8 -39.19 14.91 -56.91
C ARG A 8 -38.23 15.95 -56.31
N VAL A 9 -37.36 16.37 -57.20
CA VAL A 9 -36.45 17.49 -57.20
C VAL A 9 -37.23 18.78 -57.45
N LEU A 10 -36.82 19.90 -56.88
CA LEU A 10 -37.01 21.21 -57.47
C LEU A 10 -35.90 22.16 -57.05
N VAL A 11 -35.34 22.74 -58.11
CA VAL A 11 -34.27 23.72 -58.25
C VAL A 11 -34.87 25.13 -58.18
N GLY A 12 -34.10 26.12 -57.73
CA GLY A 12 -34.44 27.54 -57.86
C GLY A 12 -33.33 28.39 -57.24
N LEU A 13 -32.57 28.84 -57.92
CA LEU A 13 -31.84 29.90 -58.64
C LEU A 13 -31.71 31.23 -57.84
N ALA A 14 -30.49 31.58 -57.55
CA ALA A 14 -29.75 32.84 -57.71
C ALA A 14 -30.36 34.19 -57.38
N ALA A 15 -29.62 34.93 -56.54
CA ALA A 15 -29.36 36.34 -56.77
C ALA A 15 -28.02 36.77 -56.10
N ALA A 16 -27.10 37.21 -56.91
CA ALA A 16 -25.84 37.81 -56.55
C ALA A 16 -26.03 39.23 -56.04
N SER A 17 -25.35 39.60 -55.01
CA SER A 17 -25.09 41.02 -54.70
C SER A 17 -23.64 41.12 -54.20
N MET A 18 -22.81 41.70 -55.04
CA MET A 18 -21.47 42.19 -54.79
C MET A 18 -21.51 43.37 -53.83
N PHE A 19 -20.80 43.33 -52.72
CA PHE A 19 -20.27 44.50 -52.04
C PHE A 19 -18.78 44.28 -51.74
N VAL A 20 -18.04 45.23 -52.24
CA VAL A 20 -16.58 45.39 -52.17
C VAL A 20 -16.22 46.07 -50.86
N ALA A 21 -15.15 45.62 -50.30
CA ALA A 21 -14.07 46.30 -49.54
C ALA A 21 -14.24 46.57 -48.08
N LEU A 22 -13.38 46.21 -47.29
CA LEU A 22 -12.13 46.88 -46.89
C LEU A 22 -11.32 45.91 -46.00
N ALA A 23 -10.07 45.78 -46.36
CA ALA A 23 -9.08 45.07 -45.53
C ALA A 23 -8.93 45.80 -44.17
N GLY A 24 -9.26 45.07 -43.10
CA GLY A 24 -8.83 45.36 -41.76
C GLY A 24 -8.16 44.11 -41.23
N CYS A 25 -6.84 44.08 -41.13
CA CYS A 25 -6.08 43.12 -40.39
C CYS A 25 -6.51 43.21 -38.92
N ALA A 26 -7.42 42.39 -38.49
CA ALA A 26 -7.60 42.06 -37.09
C ALA A 26 -6.96 40.67 -36.88
N SER A 27 -5.84 40.67 -36.14
CA SER A 27 -5.25 39.45 -35.61
C SER A 27 -6.33 38.64 -34.93
N ALA A 28 -6.40 37.31 -35.25
CA ALA A 28 -7.21 36.37 -34.50
C ALA A 28 -6.83 36.50 -33.01
N PRO A 29 -7.78 36.40 -32.08
CA PRO A 29 -7.43 36.21 -30.68
C PRO A 29 -6.59 34.94 -30.60
N GLU A 30 -5.38 35.08 -30.10
CA GLU A 30 -4.61 33.95 -29.62
C GLU A 30 -5.53 33.24 -28.59
N ALA A 31 -5.82 31.98 -28.82
CA ALA A 31 -6.36 31.11 -27.80
C ALA A 31 -5.32 31.16 -26.67
N SER A 32 -5.63 31.89 -25.61
CA SER A 32 -4.97 31.69 -24.35
C SER A 32 -5.23 30.23 -23.99
N THR A 33 -4.26 29.37 -24.22
CA THR A 33 -4.08 28.21 -23.39
C THR A 33 -3.91 28.77 -21.98
N GLU A 34 -4.99 28.84 -21.23
CA GLU A 34 -4.90 28.76 -19.78
C GLU A 34 -4.31 27.40 -19.51
N THR A 35 -2.98 27.30 -19.45
CA THR A 35 -2.33 26.44 -18.51
C THR A 35 -2.93 26.87 -17.18
N THR A 36 -3.85 26.08 -16.65
CA THR A 36 -4.11 26.08 -15.23
C THR A 36 -2.77 25.75 -14.58
N ASP A 37 -2.00 26.80 -14.26
CA ASP A 37 -1.02 26.77 -13.21
C ASP A 37 -1.82 26.47 -11.92
N ALA A 38 -1.97 25.21 -11.62
CA ALA A 38 -2.18 24.74 -10.27
C ALA A 38 -0.82 24.71 -9.56
N ALA A 39 -0.04 25.79 -9.66
CA ALA A 39 0.85 26.20 -8.61
C ALA A 39 -0.08 26.81 -7.55
N SER A 40 -0.80 25.96 -6.80
CA SER A 40 -1.33 26.31 -5.50
C SER A 40 -0.19 27.01 -4.75
N ASP A 41 -0.50 28.08 -4.02
CA ASP A 41 0.47 28.84 -3.26
C ASP A 41 1.18 27.90 -2.27
N ILE A 42 2.33 27.35 -2.67
CA ILE A 42 3.15 26.49 -1.80
C ILE A 42 3.65 27.34 -0.64
N VAL A 43 3.54 26.83 0.57
CA VAL A 43 4.02 27.48 1.79
C VAL A 43 5.50 27.84 1.61
N GLU A 44 5.84 29.10 1.87
CA GLU A 44 7.20 29.61 1.68
C GLU A 44 8.20 28.81 2.55
N GLY A 45 9.24 28.28 1.91
CA GLY A 45 10.26 27.48 2.58
C GLY A 45 9.86 26.05 2.86
N PHE A 46 8.77 25.54 2.26
CA PHE A 46 8.37 24.13 2.42
C PHE A 46 9.47 23.18 1.97
N LYS A 47 9.83 22.24 2.85
CA LYS A 47 10.83 21.19 2.61
C LYS A 47 10.37 19.87 3.24
N PRO A 48 9.88 18.91 2.44
CA PRO A 48 9.50 17.60 2.94
C PRO A 48 10.74 16.74 3.16
N CYS A 49 10.70 15.90 4.19
CA CYS A 49 11.79 14.98 4.52
C CYS A 49 11.23 13.61 4.88
N LEU A 50 11.97 12.56 4.55
CA LEU A 50 11.58 11.18 4.81
C LEU A 50 12.73 10.44 5.52
N ILE A 51 12.39 9.68 6.56
CA ILE A 51 13.37 8.90 7.32
C ILE A 51 12.95 7.43 7.26
N SER A 52 13.81 6.55 6.69
CA SER A 52 13.53 5.13 6.63
C SER A 52 13.71 4.44 7.97
N ASP A 53 13.07 3.28 8.13
CA ASP A 53 13.50 2.32 9.13
C ASP A 53 14.80 1.61 8.70
N ALA A 54 15.23 0.61 9.49
CA ALA A 54 16.46 -0.13 9.24
C ALA A 54 16.42 -1.03 7.98
N GLY A 55 15.26 -1.19 7.31
CA GLY A 55 15.12 -1.93 6.05
C GLY A 55 15.71 -1.22 4.84
N GLY A 56 15.93 0.09 4.94
CA GLY A 56 16.49 0.93 3.87
C GLY A 56 15.59 1.10 2.65
N TRP A 57 16.01 1.97 1.71
CA TRP A 57 15.17 2.38 0.57
C TRP A 57 14.95 1.30 -0.50
N ASN A 58 15.71 0.23 -0.49
CA ASN A 58 15.67 -0.79 -1.56
C ASN A 58 15.08 -2.12 -1.08
N ASP A 59 14.14 -2.06 -0.18
CA ASP A 59 13.46 -3.23 0.40
C ASP A 59 12.40 -3.87 -0.53
N LYS A 60 12.10 -3.22 -1.67
CA LYS A 60 11.10 -3.63 -2.65
C LYS A 60 9.66 -3.69 -2.11
N SER A 61 9.42 -3.07 -0.96
CA SER A 61 8.18 -3.16 -0.20
C SER A 61 7.90 -1.83 0.51
N PHE A 62 7.98 -1.81 1.82
CA PHE A 62 7.52 -0.79 2.74
C PHE A 62 8.21 0.58 2.57
N ASN A 63 9.55 0.61 2.75
CA ASN A 63 10.31 1.86 2.64
C ASN A 63 10.36 2.38 1.20
N GLN A 64 10.49 1.48 0.22
CA GLN A 64 10.47 1.88 -1.19
C GLN A 64 9.13 2.52 -1.57
N SER A 65 8.01 2.03 -1.04
CA SER A 65 6.68 2.62 -1.29
C SER A 65 6.56 4.01 -0.68
N ALA A 66 7.03 4.20 0.56
CA ALA A 66 7.05 5.52 1.20
C ALA A 66 7.90 6.53 0.42
N LYS A 67 9.09 6.09 -0.04
CA LYS A 67 9.96 6.91 -0.89
C LYS A 67 9.29 7.29 -2.21
N ALA A 68 8.60 6.37 -2.86
CA ALA A 68 7.89 6.64 -4.10
C ALA A 68 6.81 7.73 -3.93
N GLY A 69 6.12 7.75 -2.78
CA GLY A 69 5.16 8.79 -2.44
C GLY A 69 5.81 10.16 -2.28
N LEU A 70 6.94 10.24 -1.56
CA LEU A 70 7.70 11.48 -1.45
C LEU A 70 8.21 11.96 -2.81
N ASP A 71 8.82 11.08 -3.61
CA ASP A 71 9.36 11.43 -4.93
C ASP A 71 8.26 11.98 -5.86
N SER A 72 7.09 11.33 -5.86
CA SER A 72 5.93 11.77 -6.65
C SER A 72 5.42 13.14 -6.22
N ALA A 73 5.30 13.39 -4.91
CA ALA A 73 4.87 14.70 -4.40
C ALA A 73 5.90 15.79 -4.69
N MET A 74 7.20 15.51 -4.56
CA MET A 74 8.25 16.47 -4.90
C MET A 74 8.24 16.81 -6.39
N GLU A 75 8.00 15.84 -7.26
CA GLU A 75 7.88 16.08 -8.72
C GLU A 75 6.64 16.94 -9.03
N GLU A 76 5.48 16.62 -8.46
CA GLU A 76 4.23 17.37 -8.64
C GLU A 76 4.37 18.83 -8.18
N LEU A 77 4.94 19.04 -7.00
CA LEU A 77 5.07 20.36 -6.38
C LEU A 77 6.26 21.16 -6.92
N GLY A 78 7.23 20.52 -7.58
CA GLY A 78 8.46 21.16 -8.02
C GLY A 78 9.35 21.60 -6.84
N VAL A 79 9.35 20.87 -5.74
CA VAL A 79 10.15 21.16 -4.53
C VAL A 79 11.26 20.13 -4.34
N GLU A 80 12.30 20.52 -3.60
CA GLU A 80 13.35 19.61 -3.16
C GLU A 80 13.09 19.17 -1.71
N GLY A 81 13.36 17.90 -1.42
CA GLY A 81 13.24 17.30 -0.09
C GLY A 81 14.54 16.68 0.38
N LEU A 82 14.49 15.96 1.50
CA LEU A 82 15.62 15.25 2.07
C LEU A 82 15.22 13.82 2.43
N GLU A 83 16.05 12.87 2.03
CA GLU A 83 15.90 11.45 2.36
C GLU A 83 17.03 11.03 3.29
N LEU A 84 16.68 10.46 4.44
CA LEU A 84 17.62 9.99 5.44
C LEU A 84 17.42 8.49 5.64
N GLU A 85 18.36 7.71 5.19
CA GLU A 85 18.33 6.26 5.35
C GLU A 85 18.87 5.85 6.73
N SER A 86 18.14 4.96 7.40
CA SER A 86 18.62 4.34 8.63
C SER A 86 19.11 2.92 8.34
N THR A 87 20.23 2.56 8.90
CA THR A 87 20.82 1.21 8.81
C THR A 87 20.64 0.41 10.10
N SER A 88 20.18 1.09 11.14
CA SER A 88 19.85 0.52 12.45
C SER A 88 18.97 1.48 13.24
N GLU A 89 18.34 0.99 14.30
CA GLU A 89 17.56 1.82 15.22
C GLU A 89 18.38 2.96 15.87
N ASN A 90 19.71 2.81 15.98
CA ASN A 90 20.58 3.86 16.51
C ASN A 90 20.66 5.10 15.58
N ASP A 91 20.24 4.99 14.34
CA ASP A 91 20.25 6.09 13.37
C ASP A 91 18.98 6.95 13.45
N TYR A 92 17.90 6.48 14.10
CA TYR A 92 16.61 7.18 14.10
C TYR A 92 16.68 8.57 14.72
N ALA A 93 17.12 8.69 15.97
CA ALA A 93 17.24 9.98 16.62
C ALA A 93 18.26 10.93 15.94
N PRO A 94 19.48 10.49 15.54
CA PRO A 94 20.38 11.32 14.71
C PRO A 94 19.78 11.77 13.39
N ASN A 95 19.00 10.95 12.70
CA ASN A 95 18.33 11.33 11.46
C ASN A 95 17.23 12.37 11.71
N MET A 96 16.46 12.26 12.79
CA MET A 96 15.50 13.28 13.21
C MET A 96 16.19 14.63 13.48
N GLU A 97 17.28 14.64 14.26
CA GLU A 97 18.07 15.85 14.52
C GLU A 97 18.62 16.46 13.22
N THR A 98 19.06 15.62 12.29
CA THR A 98 19.54 16.05 10.98
C THR A 98 18.42 16.69 10.18
N ALA A 99 17.24 16.07 10.08
CA ALA A 99 16.10 16.60 9.36
C ALA A 99 15.68 17.98 9.89
N VAL A 100 15.57 18.14 11.20
CA VAL A 100 15.26 19.44 11.83
C VAL A 100 16.34 20.47 11.53
N SER A 101 17.63 20.12 11.68
CA SER A 101 18.74 21.06 11.45
C SER A 101 18.87 21.50 9.99
N GLU A 102 18.47 20.64 9.05
CA GLU A 102 18.42 20.91 7.61
C GLU A 102 17.19 21.74 7.19
N GLY A 103 16.32 22.06 8.14
CA GLY A 103 15.17 22.93 7.94
C GLY A 103 13.97 22.21 7.30
N CYS A 104 13.79 20.93 7.54
CA CYS A 104 12.58 20.22 7.15
C CYS A 104 11.35 20.83 7.83
N THR A 105 10.29 21.06 7.07
CA THR A 105 9.02 21.59 7.57
C THR A 105 7.95 20.52 7.73
N LEU A 106 8.14 19.38 7.04
CA LEU A 106 7.42 18.12 7.25
C LEU A 106 8.46 17.01 7.32
N ILE A 107 8.36 16.15 8.34
CA ILE A 107 9.19 14.95 8.49
C ILE A 107 8.27 13.74 8.51
N VAL A 108 8.44 12.84 7.55
CA VAL A 108 7.71 11.57 7.49
C VAL A 108 8.60 10.45 8.00
N SER A 109 8.14 9.76 9.03
CA SER A 109 8.81 8.62 9.64
C SER A 109 8.24 7.31 9.08
N VAL A 110 9.09 6.43 8.58
CA VAL A 110 8.66 5.18 7.97
C VAL A 110 8.74 4.04 8.99
N GLY A 111 7.59 3.75 9.62
CA GLY A 111 7.39 2.55 10.43
C GLY A 111 7.39 2.77 11.94
N PHE A 112 6.75 1.80 12.61
CA PHE A 112 6.52 1.72 14.04
C PHE A 112 7.78 2.00 14.90
N ASN A 113 8.93 1.46 14.49
CA ASN A 113 10.17 1.58 15.28
C ASN A 113 10.67 3.03 15.42
N LEU A 114 10.20 3.96 14.57
CA LEU A 114 10.53 5.38 14.67
C LEU A 114 9.62 6.14 15.64
N SER A 115 8.60 5.52 16.22
CA SER A 115 7.58 6.17 17.05
C SER A 115 8.19 7.03 18.14
N ALA A 116 9.04 6.45 19.00
CA ALA A 116 9.66 7.17 20.12
C ALA A 116 10.52 8.36 19.65
N ALA A 117 11.32 8.19 18.58
CA ALA A 117 12.15 9.26 18.03
C ALA A 117 11.29 10.37 17.40
N THR A 118 10.18 10.00 16.77
CA THR A 118 9.22 10.95 16.19
C THR A 118 8.55 11.79 17.26
N VAL A 119 8.04 11.16 18.33
CA VAL A 119 7.40 11.85 19.46
C VAL A 119 8.36 12.79 20.16
N GLU A 120 9.61 12.36 20.43
CA GLU A 120 10.62 13.20 21.05
C GLU A 120 10.94 14.42 20.17
N SER A 121 11.15 14.21 18.88
CA SER A 121 11.45 15.29 17.93
C SER A 121 10.26 16.25 17.77
N ALA A 122 9.03 15.73 17.63
CA ALA A 122 7.82 16.53 17.46
C ALA A 122 7.53 17.39 18.68
N THR A 123 7.70 16.84 19.89
CA THR A 123 7.54 17.57 21.15
C THR A 123 8.56 18.70 21.28
N ALA A 124 9.81 18.49 20.82
CA ALA A 124 10.88 19.48 20.87
C ALA A 124 10.75 20.58 19.81
N ASN A 125 10.06 20.31 18.68
CA ASN A 125 9.94 21.17 17.52
C ASN A 125 8.47 21.35 17.09
N PRO A 126 7.65 22.05 17.88
CA PRO A 126 6.20 22.15 17.62
C PRO A 126 5.83 22.95 16.36
N GLU A 127 6.80 23.62 15.72
CA GLU A 127 6.63 24.31 14.43
C GLU A 127 6.83 23.42 13.20
N VAL A 128 7.34 22.20 13.39
CA VAL A 128 7.55 21.22 12.33
C VAL A 128 6.37 20.26 12.31
N ASN A 129 5.86 19.95 11.14
CA ASN A 129 4.85 18.91 10.97
C ASN A 129 5.52 17.54 10.89
N TYR A 130 4.87 16.52 11.44
CA TYR A 130 5.33 15.13 11.36
C TYR A 130 4.22 14.25 10.82
N ALA A 131 4.60 13.20 10.10
CA ALA A 131 3.72 12.07 9.82
C ALA A 131 4.47 10.78 10.15
N ILE A 132 3.74 9.74 10.55
CA ILE A 132 4.33 8.43 10.85
C ILE A 132 3.50 7.32 10.21
N ILE A 133 4.17 6.38 9.56
CA ILE A 133 3.53 5.24 8.89
C ILE A 133 3.47 4.06 9.86
N ASP A 134 2.32 3.38 9.88
CA ASP A 134 2.06 2.17 10.67
C ASP A 134 2.13 2.35 12.20
N ASP A 135 1.95 3.58 12.70
CA ASP A 135 1.93 3.87 14.13
C ASP A 135 1.05 5.08 14.46
N TYR A 136 0.50 5.11 15.65
CA TYR A 136 -0.26 6.24 16.18
C TYR A 136 0.60 7.27 16.91
N ALA A 137 1.91 7.04 17.05
CA ALA A 137 2.79 7.83 17.89
C ALA A 137 2.27 7.95 19.34
N ASP A 138 1.76 6.84 19.84
CA ASP A 138 1.23 6.65 21.21
C ASP A 138 2.23 5.76 21.98
N THR A 139 3.24 6.37 22.59
CA THR A 139 4.35 5.65 23.23
C THR A 139 4.03 5.26 24.69
N ASP A 140 3.01 5.86 25.29
CA ASP A 140 2.54 5.54 26.64
C ASP A 140 1.27 4.66 26.65
N PHE A 141 0.75 4.33 25.44
CA PHE A 141 -0.38 3.42 25.23
C PHE A 141 -1.68 3.88 25.91
N ASP A 142 -1.92 5.20 25.95
CA ASP A 142 -3.15 5.76 26.50
C ASP A 142 -4.28 5.90 25.46
N GLY A 143 -3.99 5.59 24.19
CA GLY A 143 -4.94 5.63 23.06
C GLY A 143 -4.97 6.97 22.35
N THR A 144 -4.03 7.86 22.62
CA THR A 144 -3.90 9.16 21.95
C THR A 144 -2.49 9.39 21.42
N THR A 145 -2.37 10.17 20.32
CA THR A 145 -1.06 10.57 19.80
C THR A 145 -0.37 11.52 20.79
N ASP A 146 0.90 11.26 21.12
CA ASP A 146 1.67 11.95 22.17
C ASP A 146 2.10 13.39 21.83
N ALA A 147 1.89 13.84 20.58
CA ALA A 147 2.20 15.21 20.19
C ALA A 147 1.18 15.76 19.18
N ASP A 148 0.82 17.05 19.33
CA ASP A 148 -0.24 17.73 18.58
C ASP A 148 0.12 18.02 17.08
N ASN A 149 1.36 17.74 16.65
CA ASN A 149 1.89 18.00 15.31
C ASN A 149 2.27 16.72 14.55
N ILE A 150 1.78 15.56 14.98
CA ILE A 150 2.00 14.27 14.30
C ILE A 150 0.70 13.79 13.64
N LYS A 151 0.78 13.41 12.36
CA LYS A 151 -0.28 12.74 11.61
C LYS A 151 0.03 11.24 11.50
N PRO A 152 -0.75 10.36 12.13
CA PRO A 152 -0.68 8.93 11.88
C PRO A 152 -1.14 8.57 10.46
N LEU A 153 -0.39 7.69 9.79
CA LEU A 153 -0.75 7.07 8.51
C LEU A 153 -0.85 5.57 8.74
N VAL A 154 -2.04 5.09 9.08
CA VAL A 154 -2.29 3.70 9.48
C VAL A 154 -3.20 2.99 8.47
N PHE A 155 -3.23 1.65 8.50
CA PHE A 155 -3.91 0.86 7.48
C PHE A 155 -4.67 -0.29 8.13
N ASN A 156 -5.97 -0.40 7.84
CA ASN A 156 -6.79 -1.55 8.23
C ASN A 156 -6.50 -2.75 7.33
N THR A 157 -5.28 -3.24 7.40
CA THR A 157 -4.75 -4.25 6.51
C THR A 157 -5.43 -5.60 6.67
N ALA A 158 -6.09 -5.84 7.84
CA ALA A 158 -6.88 -7.05 8.04
C ALA A 158 -7.92 -7.27 6.93
N GLU A 159 -8.52 -6.19 6.39
CA GLU A 159 -9.52 -6.29 5.32
C GLU A 159 -8.93 -6.90 4.03
N ALA A 160 -7.78 -6.40 3.56
CA ALA A 160 -7.14 -6.94 2.36
C ALA A 160 -6.46 -8.31 2.63
N ALA A 161 -5.91 -8.49 3.84
CA ALA A 161 -5.33 -9.76 4.25
C ALA A 161 -6.37 -10.89 4.34
N TYR A 162 -7.61 -10.57 4.71
CA TYR A 162 -8.74 -11.50 4.67
C TYR A 162 -9.00 -12.03 3.26
N LEU A 163 -8.99 -11.15 2.26
CA LEU A 163 -9.09 -11.55 0.86
C LEU A 163 -7.89 -12.42 0.44
N GLY A 164 -6.67 -12.03 0.88
CA GLY A 164 -5.44 -12.81 0.64
C GLY A 164 -5.48 -14.20 1.26
N GLY A 165 -5.97 -14.33 2.48
CA GLY A 165 -6.15 -15.60 3.17
C GLY A 165 -7.17 -16.52 2.50
N TYR A 166 -8.29 -15.95 2.05
CA TYR A 166 -9.29 -16.65 1.25
C TYR A 166 -8.69 -17.20 -0.05
N ALA A 167 -7.90 -16.37 -0.76
CA ALA A 167 -7.22 -16.78 -1.98
C ALA A 167 -6.17 -17.87 -1.73
N ALA A 168 -5.40 -17.78 -0.65
CA ALA A 168 -4.42 -18.78 -0.24
C ALA A 168 -5.08 -20.13 0.07
N ALA A 169 -6.19 -20.10 0.81
CA ALA A 169 -6.97 -21.29 1.11
C ALA A 169 -7.54 -21.94 -0.15
N ALA A 170 -8.05 -21.15 -1.08
CA ALA A 170 -8.59 -21.64 -2.34
C ALA A 170 -7.50 -22.33 -3.19
N TRP A 171 -6.30 -21.75 -3.25
CA TRP A 171 -5.14 -22.30 -3.93
C TRP A 171 -4.71 -23.65 -3.29
N SER A 172 -4.54 -23.68 -1.97
CA SER A 172 -4.12 -24.88 -1.23
C SER A 172 -5.16 -25.99 -1.27
N ALA A 173 -6.44 -25.65 -1.27
CA ALA A 173 -7.52 -26.62 -1.44
C ALA A 173 -7.54 -27.22 -2.86
N GLN A 174 -7.26 -26.42 -3.89
CA GLN A 174 -7.17 -26.90 -5.28
C GLN A 174 -5.98 -27.85 -5.46
N SER A 175 -4.83 -27.60 -4.85
CA SER A 175 -3.67 -28.49 -4.88
C SER A 175 -3.92 -29.79 -4.10
N GLY A 176 -4.84 -29.76 -3.12
CA GLY A 176 -5.16 -30.86 -2.22
C GLY A 176 -4.23 -30.93 -1.00
N VAL A 177 -3.33 -29.96 -0.80
CA VAL A 177 -2.45 -29.87 0.38
C VAL A 177 -3.24 -29.44 1.61
N ASN A 178 -4.12 -28.44 1.48
CA ASN A 178 -4.96 -27.88 2.54
C ASN A 178 -4.17 -27.37 3.75
N LYS A 179 -3.02 -26.76 3.52
CA LYS A 179 -2.18 -26.18 4.54
C LYS A 179 -1.54 -24.91 4.03
N VAL A 180 -1.73 -23.83 4.75
CA VAL A 180 -1.14 -22.54 4.47
C VAL A 180 -0.40 -22.03 5.70
N GLY A 181 0.54 -21.10 5.54
CA GLY A 181 1.32 -20.62 6.66
C GLY A 181 1.63 -19.14 6.59
N THR A 182 2.01 -18.57 7.73
CA THR A 182 2.45 -17.19 7.83
C THR A 182 3.50 -17.05 8.92
N PHE A 183 4.31 -16.00 8.83
CA PHE A 183 5.21 -15.57 9.89
C PHE A 183 5.49 -14.07 9.74
N GLY A 184 5.84 -13.42 10.83
CA GLY A 184 6.11 -11.97 10.85
C GLY A 184 7.57 -11.63 11.13
N GLY A 185 7.93 -10.37 10.86
CA GLY A 185 9.20 -9.79 11.31
C GLY A 185 9.22 -9.61 12.81
N MET A 186 8.46 -8.67 13.32
CA MET A 186 8.27 -8.41 14.76
C MET A 186 6.81 -8.59 15.14
N GLN A 187 6.56 -8.93 16.41
CA GLN A 187 5.19 -9.01 16.92
C GLN A 187 4.72 -7.60 17.33
N ILE A 188 4.27 -6.85 16.34
CA ILE A 188 3.73 -5.49 16.48
C ILE A 188 2.37 -5.40 15.76
N PRO A 189 1.50 -4.44 16.10
CA PRO A 189 0.16 -4.35 15.51
C PRO A 189 0.16 -4.32 13.99
N SER A 190 1.03 -3.52 13.36
CA SER A 190 1.12 -3.38 11.90
C SER A 190 1.58 -4.64 11.14
N VAL A 191 2.13 -5.65 11.85
CA VAL A 191 2.47 -6.97 11.34
C VAL A 191 1.36 -7.98 11.66
N ALA A 192 0.93 -8.03 12.92
CA ALA A 192 -0.07 -8.98 13.38
C ALA A 192 -1.42 -8.82 12.68
N VAL A 193 -1.79 -7.58 12.30
CA VAL A 193 -3.01 -7.29 11.53
C VAL A 193 -3.10 -8.02 10.19
N PHE A 194 -1.98 -8.22 9.48
CA PHE A 194 -1.93 -9.06 8.29
C PHE A 194 -2.20 -10.53 8.60
N MET A 195 -1.57 -11.03 9.68
CA MET A 195 -1.66 -12.44 10.08
C MET A 195 -3.07 -12.77 10.57
N ASP A 196 -3.72 -11.84 11.28
CA ASP A 196 -5.12 -11.94 11.70
C ASP A 196 -6.05 -12.02 10.49
N GLY A 197 -6.00 -11.02 9.59
CA GLY A 197 -6.83 -11.02 8.40
C GLY A 197 -6.63 -12.27 7.54
N TYR A 198 -5.37 -12.69 7.37
CA TYR A 198 -5.04 -13.90 6.62
C TYR A 198 -5.70 -15.15 7.20
N GLN A 199 -5.59 -15.39 8.51
CA GLN A 199 -6.24 -16.56 9.15
C GLN A 199 -7.75 -16.46 9.03
N LEU A 200 -8.36 -15.30 9.33
CA LEU A 200 -9.80 -15.10 9.22
C LEU A 200 -10.33 -15.36 7.79
N GLY A 201 -9.55 -14.98 6.78
CA GLY A 201 -9.86 -15.27 5.37
C GLY A 201 -9.84 -16.76 5.05
N VAL A 202 -8.87 -17.51 5.59
CA VAL A 202 -8.82 -18.98 5.49
C VAL A 202 -10.03 -19.63 6.17
N GLU A 203 -10.40 -19.14 7.34
CA GLU A 203 -11.57 -19.63 8.08
C GLU A 203 -12.87 -19.39 7.29
N LYS A 204 -12.98 -18.23 6.66
CA LYS A 204 -14.11 -17.89 5.77
C LYS A 204 -14.20 -18.83 4.58
N TYR A 205 -13.08 -19.13 3.92
CA TYR A 205 -13.05 -20.11 2.85
C TYR A 205 -13.52 -21.48 3.32
N ASN A 206 -13.04 -21.94 4.49
CA ASN A 206 -13.46 -23.20 5.08
C ASN A 206 -14.96 -23.24 5.35
N GLU A 207 -15.53 -22.14 5.87
CA GLU A 207 -16.97 -22.00 6.08
C GLU A 207 -17.75 -22.10 4.78
N ASP A 208 -17.38 -21.32 3.77
CA ASP A 208 -18.11 -21.21 2.49
C ASP A 208 -18.04 -22.48 1.66
N LYS A 209 -16.93 -23.20 1.71
CA LYS A 209 -16.68 -24.39 0.87
C LYS A 209 -16.82 -25.71 1.60
N GLY A 210 -16.98 -25.69 2.93
CA GLY A 210 -16.93 -26.90 3.75
C GLY A 210 -15.56 -27.57 3.68
N ALA A 211 -14.49 -26.76 3.50
CA ALA A 211 -13.11 -27.20 3.46
C ALA A 211 -12.50 -27.30 4.88
N ALA A 212 -11.24 -27.70 4.95
CA ALA A 212 -10.49 -27.81 6.21
C ALA A 212 -9.01 -27.44 5.95
N VAL A 213 -8.79 -26.23 5.44
CA VAL A 213 -7.44 -25.69 5.27
C VAL A 213 -6.92 -25.25 6.63
N GLU A 214 -5.73 -25.73 7.01
CA GLU A 214 -5.07 -25.40 8.28
C GLU A 214 -4.11 -24.23 8.10
N VAL A 215 -4.04 -23.34 9.11
CA VAL A 215 -3.09 -22.22 9.16
C VAL A 215 -1.96 -22.56 10.13
N PHE A 216 -0.73 -22.33 9.73
CA PHE A 216 0.48 -22.53 10.55
C PHE A 216 1.22 -21.21 10.74
N GLY A 217 1.80 -21.04 11.93
CA GLY A 217 2.65 -19.90 12.25
C GLY A 217 1.92 -18.69 12.83
N TRP A 218 0.61 -18.74 13.00
CA TRP A 218 -0.20 -17.74 13.68
C TRP A 218 -1.48 -18.33 14.26
N ASP A 219 -1.93 -17.77 15.36
CA ASP A 219 -3.23 -18.04 15.99
C ASP A 219 -3.86 -16.74 16.47
N THR A 220 -4.98 -16.34 15.84
CA THR A 220 -5.68 -15.08 16.12
C THR A 220 -6.30 -15.01 17.51
N GLU A 221 -6.67 -16.14 18.14
CA GLU A 221 -7.27 -16.15 19.46
C GLU A 221 -6.23 -15.91 20.56
N SER A 222 -5.08 -16.58 20.47
CA SER A 222 -3.99 -16.43 21.44
C SER A 222 -3.04 -15.28 21.14
N GLN A 223 -3.05 -14.77 19.91
CA GLN A 223 -2.08 -13.78 19.39
C GLN A 223 -0.64 -14.28 19.51
N GLU A 224 -0.42 -15.59 19.34
CA GLU A 224 0.88 -16.23 19.35
C GLU A 224 1.25 -16.74 17.94
N GLY A 225 2.53 -16.62 17.58
CA GLY A 225 2.97 -17.07 16.26
C GLY A 225 4.48 -17.09 16.06
N SER A 226 4.87 -17.20 14.80
CA SER A 226 6.26 -17.28 14.36
C SER A 226 6.77 -15.90 13.94
N PHE A 227 7.84 -15.43 14.58
CA PHE A 227 8.47 -14.14 14.28
C PHE A 227 9.99 -14.27 14.16
N THR A 228 10.59 -13.45 13.30
CA THR A 228 12.03 -13.41 13.08
C THR A 228 12.77 -12.55 14.11
N GLY A 229 12.06 -11.64 14.78
CA GLY A 229 12.62 -10.69 15.73
C GLY A 229 13.19 -9.43 15.06
N GLY A 230 12.93 -9.20 13.78
CA GLY A 230 13.36 -8.05 12.99
C GLY A 230 12.88 -8.15 11.54
N PHE A 231 13.28 -7.21 10.70
CA PHE A 231 12.82 -7.13 9.31
C PHE A 231 13.91 -7.44 8.28
N ASP A 232 15.11 -7.83 8.71
CA ASP A 232 16.23 -8.14 7.81
C ASP A 232 16.04 -9.46 7.08
N ALA A 233 16.38 -9.50 5.79
CA ALA A 233 16.55 -10.72 5.04
C ALA A 233 17.84 -11.42 5.46
N ASN A 234 17.76 -12.35 6.41
CA ASN A 234 18.90 -13.01 7.02
C ASN A 234 18.63 -14.50 7.31
N ASP A 235 19.62 -15.19 7.88
CA ASP A 235 19.52 -16.62 8.21
C ASP A 235 18.42 -16.91 9.25
N THR A 236 18.12 -15.98 10.16
CA THR A 236 17.05 -16.16 11.16
C THR A 236 15.69 -16.14 10.45
N ALA A 237 15.47 -15.17 9.56
CA ALA A 237 14.25 -15.10 8.76
C ALA A 237 14.09 -16.34 7.86
N LYS A 238 15.19 -16.84 7.28
CA LYS A 238 15.17 -18.07 6.48
C LYS A 238 14.83 -19.30 7.31
N GLN A 239 15.37 -19.42 8.53
CA GLN A 239 15.07 -20.53 9.43
C GLN A 239 13.61 -20.48 9.92
N THR A 240 13.07 -19.28 10.17
CA THR A 240 11.66 -19.11 10.53
C THR A 240 10.76 -19.54 9.37
N ALA A 241 11.04 -19.09 8.15
CA ALA A 241 10.32 -19.53 6.95
C ALA A 241 10.40 -21.06 6.78
N GLN A 242 11.59 -21.66 6.94
CA GLN A 242 11.76 -23.11 6.85
C GLN A 242 10.93 -23.85 7.89
N GLY A 243 10.85 -23.34 9.13
CA GLY A 243 10.03 -23.95 10.19
C GLY A 243 8.53 -23.97 9.85
N VAL A 244 8.04 -22.99 9.10
CA VAL A 244 6.67 -22.95 8.57
C VAL A 244 6.52 -23.93 7.39
N LEU A 245 7.46 -23.93 6.44
CA LEU A 245 7.49 -24.84 5.30
C LEU A 245 7.54 -26.32 5.73
N ASP A 246 8.25 -26.65 6.82
CA ASP A 246 8.35 -28.00 7.37
C ASP A 246 6.99 -28.55 7.88
N GLN A 247 5.97 -27.70 8.05
CA GLN A 247 4.58 -28.13 8.32
C GLN A 247 3.88 -28.67 7.06
N GLY A 248 4.54 -28.54 5.90
CA GLY A 248 4.04 -29.01 4.62
C GLY A 248 3.03 -28.06 4.00
N VAL A 249 3.17 -26.77 4.22
CA VAL A 249 2.36 -25.72 3.61
C VAL A 249 2.76 -25.53 2.14
N ASP A 250 1.79 -25.24 1.27
CA ASP A 250 2.03 -24.90 -0.14
C ASP A 250 1.75 -23.43 -0.46
N VAL A 251 1.33 -22.65 0.54
CA VAL A 251 1.23 -21.20 0.49
C VAL A 251 1.82 -20.61 1.76
N ILE A 252 2.66 -19.57 1.62
CA ILE A 252 3.26 -18.89 2.77
C ILE A 252 3.15 -17.38 2.64
N LEU A 253 2.80 -16.69 3.73
CA LEU A 253 2.74 -15.24 3.84
C LEU A 253 3.85 -14.74 4.77
N PRO A 254 5.00 -14.24 4.26
CA PRO A 254 6.01 -13.55 5.07
C PRO A 254 5.60 -12.08 5.26
N VAL A 255 5.42 -11.63 6.52
CA VAL A 255 4.97 -10.28 6.83
C VAL A 255 6.10 -9.43 7.40
N GLY A 256 6.67 -8.51 6.58
CA GLY A 256 7.67 -7.58 7.06
C GLY A 256 8.76 -7.24 6.05
N GLY A 257 8.48 -6.32 5.11
CA GLY A 257 9.48 -5.78 4.19
C GLY A 257 10.34 -6.87 3.52
N PRO A 258 11.68 -6.80 3.60
CA PRO A 258 12.58 -7.66 2.83
C PRO A 258 12.63 -9.13 3.28
N ILE A 259 11.97 -9.54 4.39
CA ILE A 259 12.02 -10.94 4.86
C ILE A 259 11.43 -11.95 3.84
N TYR A 260 10.65 -11.49 2.85
CA TYR A 260 10.17 -12.34 1.75
C TYR A 260 11.34 -12.97 0.96
N GLN A 261 12.48 -12.29 0.87
CA GLN A 261 13.68 -12.81 0.18
C GLN A 261 14.21 -14.06 0.89
N SER A 262 14.17 -14.06 2.23
CA SER A 262 14.51 -15.22 3.04
C SER A 262 13.50 -16.36 2.87
N ALA A 263 12.20 -16.05 2.78
CA ALA A 263 11.16 -17.03 2.47
C ALA A 263 11.36 -17.64 1.08
N ALA A 264 11.62 -16.82 0.05
CA ALA A 264 11.90 -17.28 -1.31
C ALA A 264 13.14 -18.21 -1.37
N ALA A 265 14.19 -17.86 -0.60
CA ALA A 265 15.35 -18.72 -0.48
C ALA A 265 15.05 -20.06 0.21
N ALA A 266 14.18 -20.07 1.23
CA ALA A 266 13.75 -21.30 1.90
C ALA A 266 12.86 -22.15 0.97
N ILE A 267 11.93 -21.55 0.21
CA ILE A 267 11.13 -22.22 -0.81
C ILE A 267 12.03 -22.88 -1.86
N THR A 268 13.02 -22.15 -2.37
CA THR A 268 13.98 -22.67 -3.35
C THR A 268 14.75 -23.88 -2.82
N ASP A 269 15.21 -23.80 -1.56
CA ASP A 269 15.99 -24.88 -0.93
C ASP A 269 15.14 -26.11 -0.57
N SER A 270 13.85 -25.92 -0.31
CA SER A 270 12.92 -27.04 -0.03
C SER A 270 12.71 -27.92 -1.26
N GLY A 271 12.75 -27.32 -2.46
CA GLY A 271 12.45 -27.98 -3.72
C GLY A 271 10.96 -28.36 -3.89
N GLU A 272 10.08 -27.87 -3.01
CA GLU A 272 8.64 -28.07 -3.06
C GLU A 272 7.97 -26.94 -3.91
N GLU A 273 6.81 -27.24 -4.49
CA GLU A 273 6.02 -26.25 -5.24
C GLU A 273 5.19 -25.40 -4.27
N THR A 274 5.85 -24.46 -3.59
CA THR A 274 5.20 -23.51 -2.68
C THR A 274 5.14 -22.13 -3.32
N VAL A 275 3.98 -21.47 -3.22
CA VAL A 275 3.80 -20.07 -3.58
C VAL A 275 3.80 -19.18 -2.34
N MET A 276 4.08 -17.89 -2.51
CA MET A 276 4.00 -16.93 -1.41
C MET A 276 3.07 -15.75 -1.75
N LEU A 277 2.60 -15.07 -0.72
CA LEU A 277 1.96 -13.78 -0.85
C LEU A 277 2.97 -12.67 -0.57
N GLY A 278 2.86 -11.56 -1.33
CA GLY A 278 3.59 -10.34 -1.05
C GLY A 278 2.85 -9.46 -0.04
N VAL A 279 3.55 -8.48 0.53
CA VAL A 279 3.00 -7.45 1.41
C VAL A 279 3.42 -6.05 0.95
N ASP A 280 2.63 -5.04 1.33
CA ASP A 280 2.82 -3.61 1.10
C ASP A 280 2.73 -3.19 -0.37
N SER A 281 3.57 -3.73 -1.23
CA SER A 281 3.60 -3.46 -2.68
C SER A 281 3.17 -4.68 -3.50
N ASP A 282 2.94 -4.47 -4.79
CA ASP A 282 2.80 -5.58 -5.76
C ASP A 282 4.17 -6.24 -5.97
N LEU A 283 4.44 -7.26 -5.18
CA LEU A 283 5.77 -7.90 -5.12
C LEU A 283 6.17 -8.55 -6.45
N ALA A 284 5.22 -9.06 -7.22
CA ALA A 284 5.50 -9.64 -8.52
C ALA A 284 6.02 -8.59 -9.54
N VAL A 285 5.67 -7.32 -9.32
CA VAL A 285 6.15 -6.17 -10.11
C VAL A 285 7.41 -5.57 -9.51
N ALA A 286 7.49 -5.48 -8.18
CA ALA A 286 8.60 -4.84 -7.49
C ALA A 286 9.90 -5.67 -7.54
N ASP A 287 9.78 -7.01 -7.61
CA ASP A 287 10.93 -7.92 -7.66
C ASP A 287 10.69 -9.09 -8.62
N ASP A 288 11.20 -8.97 -9.85
CA ASP A 288 11.13 -10.00 -10.89
C ASP A 288 11.71 -11.37 -10.45
N SER A 289 12.61 -11.38 -9.46
CA SER A 289 13.27 -12.62 -8.99
C SER A 289 12.33 -13.57 -8.27
N VAL A 290 11.22 -13.06 -7.73
CA VAL A 290 10.21 -13.82 -6.99
C VAL A 290 8.84 -13.82 -7.67
N ALA A 291 8.68 -13.13 -8.80
CA ALA A 291 7.40 -13.02 -9.50
C ALA A 291 6.78 -14.40 -9.81
N ALA A 292 7.61 -15.38 -10.20
CA ALA A 292 7.14 -16.74 -10.54
C ALA A 292 6.59 -17.55 -9.35
N ILE A 293 6.79 -17.10 -8.11
CA ILE A 293 6.28 -17.75 -6.89
C ILE A 293 5.37 -16.84 -6.08
N THR A 294 5.13 -15.60 -6.53
CA THR A 294 4.23 -14.64 -5.84
C THR A 294 2.82 -14.80 -6.39
N LEU A 295 1.94 -15.45 -5.62
CA LEU A 295 0.55 -15.71 -6.00
C LEU A 295 -0.25 -14.42 -6.13
N VAL A 296 -0.18 -13.57 -5.12
CA VAL A 296 -0.86 -12.28 -5.00
C VAL A 296 -0.19 -11.46 -3.90
N SER A 297 -0.33 -10.15 -3.90
CA SER A 297 0.18 -9.29 -2.83
C SER A 297 -0.96 -8.59 -2.08
N ILE A 298 -0.81 -8.49 -0.75
CA ILE A 298 -1.67 -7.71 0.14
C ILE A 298 -1.03 -6.33 0.25
N MET A 299 -1.60 -5.35 -0.43
CA MET A 299 -0.99 -4.04 -0.65
C MET A 299 -1.51 -3.00 0.33
N LYS A 300 -0.63 -2.07 0.71
CA LYS A 300 -0.96 -0.78 1.33
C LYS A 300 -0.62 0.34 0.34
N ALA A 301 -1.49 1.33 0.20
CA ALA A 301 -1.23 2.53 -0.61
C ALA A 301 -0.37 3.55 0.18
N ILE A 302 0.80 3.11 0.63
CA ILE A 302 1.75 3.93 1.41
C ILE A 302 2.22 5.12 0.59
N ASP A 303 2.50 4.90 -0.68
CA ASP A 303 2.90 5.92 -1.64
C ASP A 303 1.85 7.04 -1.75
N VAL A 304 0.57 6.68 -1.84
CA VAL A 304 -0.54 7.65 -1.88
C VAL A 304 -0.65 8.40 -0.55
N ALA A 305 -0.60 7.70 0.58
CA ALA A 305 -0.72 8.32 1.90
C ALA A 305 0.43 9.32 2.19
N VAL A 306 1.66 8.98 1.80
CA VAL A 306 2.81 9.89 1.93
C VAL A 306 2.69 11.06 0.97
N HIS A 307 2.35 10.82 -0.30
CA HIS A 307 2.12 11.87 -1.30
C HIS A 307 1.10 12.90 -0.79
N ASP A 308 -0.06 12.45 -0.33
CA ASP A 308 -1.14 13.32 0.13
C ASP A 308 -0.77 14.09 1.40
N ALA A 309 -0.03 13.47 2.33
CA ALA A 309 0.49 14.17 3.51
C ALA A 309 1.48 15.27 3.13
N VAL A 310 2.36 15.03 2.15
CA VAL A 310 3.32 16.02 1.63
C VAL A 310 2.60 17.15 0.92
N VAL A 311 1.65 16.85 0.03
CA VAL A 311 0.87 17.87 -0.71
C VAL A 311 0.04 18.73 0.24
N SER A 312 -0.65 18.12 1.21
CA SER A 312 -1.44 18.88 2.19
C SER A 312 -0.58 19.80 3.05
N ALA A 313 0.62 19.37 3.44
CA ALA A 313 1.55 20.21 4.17
C ALA A 313 2.11 21.36 3.31
N ALA A 314 2.41 21.08 2.04
CA ALA A 314 2.89 22.09 1.08
C ALA A 314 1.86 23.19 0.82
N THR A 315 0.57 22.86 0.81
CA THR A 315 -0.53 23.80 0.55
C THR A 315 -1.05 24.50 1.82
N GLY A 316 -0.50 24.15 2.99
CA GLY A 316 -0.96 24.70 4.28
C GLY A 316 -2.27 24.10 4.77
N GLU A 317 -2.66 22.94 4.22
CA GLU A 317 -3.88 22.19 4.58
C GLU A 317 -3.57 20.97 5.46
N PHE A 318 -2.34 20.87 6.00
CA PHE A 318 -1.96 19.76 6.85
C PHE A 318 -2.82 19.69 8.11
N ASP A 319 -3.42 18.54 8.34
CA ASP A 319 -4.12 18.21 9.57
C ASP A 319 -3.46 16.99 10.25
N VAL A 320 -3.69 16.83 11.53
CA VAL A 320 -3.13 15.74 12.34
C VAL A 320 -4.13 14.60 12.55
N ALA A 321 -5.30 14.67 11.93
CA ALA A 321 -6.25 13.56 12.00
C ALA A 321 -5.63 12.31 11.37
N PRO A 322 -5.75 11.13 12.01
CA PRO A 322 -5.21 9.91 11.45
C PRO A 322 -5.80 9.62 10.06
N TYR A 323 -4.94 9.27 9.12
CA TYR A 323 -5.36 8.61 7.89
C TYR A 323 -5.49 7.12 8.17
N VAL A 324 -6.61 6.53 7.81
CA VAL A 324 -6.84 5.08 7.90
C VAL A 324 -7.10 4.54 6.51
N GLY A 325 -6.13 3.80 5.98
CA GLY A 325 -6.28 3.10 4.69
C GLY A 325 -7.18 1.87 4.84
N THR A 326 -8.23 1.76 4.03
CA THR A 326 -9.23 0.68 4.03
C THR A 326 -9.46 0.17 2.61
N LEU A 327 -10.23 -0.92 2.45
CA LEU A 327 -10.71 -1.34 1.11
C LEU A 327 -11.62 -0.29 0.47
N GLU A 328 -12.41 0.46 1.26
CA GLU A 328 -13.33 1.47 0.76
C GLU A 328 -12.60 2.65 0.09
N ASN A 329 -11.49 3.12 0.67
CA ASN A 329 -10.71 4.23 0.12
C ASN A 329 -9.49 3.76 -0.70
N GLU A 330 -9.41 2.47 -1.03
CA GLU A 330 -8.30 1.84 -1.75
C GLU A 330 -6.94 1.97 -1.03
N GLY A 331 -6.95 2.32 0.24
CA GLY A 331 -5.76 2.40 1.08
C GLY A 331 -5.13 1.04 1.37
N VAL A 332 -5.93 -0.03 1.28
CA VAL A 332 -5.46 -1.42 1.24
C VAL A 332 -6.18 -2.16 0.12
N LYS A 333 -5.51 -3.15 -0.49
CA LYS A 333 -6.09 -3.94 -1.60
C LYS A 333 -5.27 -5.19 -1.88
N LEU A 334 -5.80 -6.10 -2.71
CA LEU A 334 -5.01 -7.14 -3.37
C LEU A 334 -4.44 -6.61 -4.69
N SER A 335 -3.25 -7.11 -5.06
CA SER A 335 -2.73 -7.00 -6.42
C SER A 335 -3.54 -7.89 -7.39
N SER A 336 -3.23 -7.83 -8.69
CA SER A 336 -3.61 -8.90 -9.61
C SER A 336 -2.86 -10.20 -9.30
N PHE A 337 -3.36 -11.33 -9.82
CA PHE A 337 -2.70 -12.62 -9.71
C PHE A 337 -1.64 -12.87 -10.79
N HIS A 338 -1.40 -11.92 -11.68
CA HIS A 338 -0.39 -11.97 -12.74
C HIS A 338 -0.38 -13.31 -13.49
N ASP A 339 0.75 -14.01 -13.52
CA ASP A 339 0.92 -15.28 -14.24
C ASP A 339 0.10 -16.44 -13.63
N PHE A 340 -0.42 -16.26 -12.42
CA PHE A 340 -1.28 -17.26 -11.74
C PHE A 340 -2.76 -17.14 -12.11
N GLU A 341 -3.21 -16.04 -12.73
CA GLU A 341 -4.63 -15.80 -13.02
C GLU A 341 -5.30 -16.97 -13.76
N SER A 342 -4.60 -17.57 -14.75
CA SER A 342 -5.12 -18.69 -15.51
C SER A 342 -5.08 -20.04 -14.76
N GLN A 343 -4.50 -20.09 -13.58
CA GLN A 343 -4.32 -21.28 -12.76
C GLN A 343 -5.24 -21.29 -11.53
N LEU A 344 -5.93 -20.17 -11.29
CA LEU A 344 -6.83 -20.03 -10.14
C LEU A 344 -8.03 -20.98 -10.21
N PRO A 345 -8.59 -21.39 -9.06
CA PRO A 345 -9.88 -22.05 -9.00
C PRO A 345 -10.95 -21.26 -9.74
N GLU A 346 -11.84 -21.98 -10.46
CA GLU A 346 -12.94 -21.34 -11.18
C GLU A 346 -13.84 -20.53 -10.23
N GLY A 347 -14.07 -19.26 -10.55
CA GLY A 347 -14.93 -18.36 -9.80
C GLY A 347 -14.24 -17.61 -8.65
N LEU A 348 -12.97 -17.91 -8.33
CA LEU A 348 -12.28 -17.28 -7.19
C LEU A 348 -12.24 -15.74 -7.29
N VAL A 349 -11.97 -15.20 -8.47
CA VAL A 349 -11.91 -13.73 -8.67
C VAL A 349 -13.27 -13.08 -8.38
N ASP A 350 -14.37 -13.70 -8.84
CA ASP A 350 -15.72 -13.20 -8.57
C ASP A 350 -16.07 -13.31 -7.07
N GLU A 351 -15.62 -14.36 -6.40
CA GLU A 351 -15.81 -14.56 -4.96
C GLU A 351 -15.06 -13.50 -4.14
N LEU A 352 -13.81 -13.22 -4.49
CA LEU A 352 -13.02 -12.18 -3.84
C LEU A 352 -13.63 -10.79 -4.03
N ALA A 353 -14.14 -10.49 -5.24
CA ALA A 353 -14.84 -9.24 -5.50
C ALA A 353 -16.11 -9.11 -4.64
N ALA A 354 -16.89 -10.18 -4.51
CA ALA A 354 -18.09 -10.19 -3.67
C ALA A 354 -17.77 -10.04 -2.18
N LEU A 355 -16.67 -10.66 -1.70
CA LEU A 355 -16.20 -10.49 -0.31
C LEU A 355 -15.74 -9.04 -0.07
N GLN A 356 -15.00 -8.46 -1.00
CA GLN A 356 -14.57 -7.06 -0.92
C GLN A 356 -15.79 -6.12 -0.84
N GLU A 357 -16.78 -6.30 -1.70
CA GLU A 357 -18.02 -5.51 -1.67
C GLU A 357 -18.75 -5.69 -0.33
N ALA A 358 -18.81 -6.89 0.22
CA ALA A 358 -19.46 -7.16 1.50
C ALA A 358 -18.72 -6.52 2.69
N ILE A 359 -17.37 -6.47 2.66
CA ILE A 359 -16.56 -5.77 3.66
C ILE A 359 -16.81 -4.26 3.57
N ILE A 360 -16.74 -3.67 2.37
CA ILE A 360 -16.98 -2.24 2.15
C ILE A 360 -18.41 -1.85 2.56
N ALA A 361 -19.40 -2.72 2.32
CA ALA A 361 -20.78 -2.48 2.73
C ALA A 361 -21.02 -2.65 4.25
N GLY A 362 -20.06 -3.23 4.99
CA GLY A 362 -20.18 -3.55 6.41
C GLY A 362 -21.01 -4.81 6.70
N ASP A 363 -21.30 -5.60 5.67
CA ASP A 363 -21.98 -6.91 5.82
C ASP A 363 -21.02 -7.97 6.42
N ILE A 364 -19.73 -7.79 6.20
CA ILE A 364 -18.65 -8.56 6.82
C ILE A 364 -17.75 -7.56 7.56
N THR A 365 -17.53 -7.80 8.85
CA THR A 365 -16.54 -7.08 9.65
C THR A 365 -15.33 -7.98 9.88
N VAL A 366 -14.15 -7.55 9.45
CA VAL A 366 -12.91 -8.26 9.71
C VAL A 366 -12.34 -7.74 11.02
N GLU A 367 -12.61 -8.45 12.13
CA GLU A 367 -12.19 -8.03 13.46
C GLU A 367 -10.77 -8.50 13.75
N SER A 368 -9.86 -7.55 14.01
CA SER A 368 -8.51 -7.81 14.51
C SER A 368 -8.23 -6.88 15.70
N PRO A 369 -7.66 -7.38 16.81
CA PRO A 369 -7.24 -6.52 17.91
C PRO A 369 -6.09 -5.59 17.51
N ASN A 370 -5.48 -5.81 16.35
CA ASN A 370 -4.37 -5.03 15.79
C ASN A 370 -4.82 -4.04 14.70
N SER A 371 -6.12 -3.97 14.38
CA SER A 371 -6.66 -2.97 13.44
C SER A 371 -6.59 -1.56 14.02
N PRO A 372 -6.36 -0.52 13.17
CA PRO A 372 -6.33 0.87 13.58
C PRO A 372 -7.68 1.40 14.09
#